data_4b88b62a21653d3cbeba1020eca94b29
#
_entry.id   4b88b62a21653d3cbeba1020eca94b29
#
_cell.length_a   1.000
_cell.length_b   1.000
_cell.length_c   1.000
_cell.angle_alpha   90.00
_cell.angle_beta   90.00
_cell.angle_gamma   90.00
#
_symmetry.space_group_name_H-M   'P 1'
#
loop_
_entity.id
_entity.type
_entity.pdbx_description
1 polymer ?
#
loop_
_entity_poly.entity_id
_entity_poly.type
_entity_poly.pdbx_seq_one_letter_code
_entity_poly.pdbx_strand_id
1 'polypeptide(L)'
;MKKRTLSLLLAVACALSLSGCGGAPAPDAQTSAPADSETPAAVDQTREIAFAASRDQCPGEQDAYYASMSLGVWEPLITKDESGKPAPALATEWEHNEDSTVWTFHLREGVTFSNGTPFNADSVLANFDRMKKGPFESSFYGMNIDTIYPGLVSYEKTDDYTVVLTLSEGQPLLDYTMVNYGSAIFEPSCFAEDGTFAGFPIGTGPYVVTENVLGQYCVIERNDNYWGTPGIAKTFRFKVIPDAETRYTALRAGEVQGLCDLGAISPSQAAEIDGDPAYNVSVGDSGITHFLNVNGGAFPFNDVRMREGLSLLLDLSLIHISEPTRPERI
;
A
#
# COMPACT_ATOMS: atom_id res chain seq x y z
N MET A 1 -10.83 -15.70 -27.98
CA MET A 1 -12.15 -16.32 -27.73
C MET A 1 -12.19 -16.84 -26.30
N LYS A 2 -13.28 -16.53 -25.60
CA LYS A 2 -13.68 -16.93 -24.25
C LYS A 2 -13.00 -16.18 -23.07
N LYS A 3 -13.70 -15.13 -22.67
CA LYS A 3 -13.67 -14.44 -21.38
C LYS A 3 -14.03 -15.41 -20.26
N ARG A 4 -13.29 -15.39 -19.15
CA ARG A 4 -13.75 -15.91 -17.87
C ARG A 4 -13.56 -14.82 -16.82
N THR A 5 -14.64 -14.06 -16.61
CA THR A 5 -14.85 -13.26 -15.41
C THR A 5 -15.26 -14.20 -14.28
N LEU A 6 -14.57 -14.17 -13.18
CA LEU A 6 -15.02 -14.80 -11.94
C LEU A 6 -15.10 -13.72 -10.86
N SER A 7 -16.29 -13.15 -10.71
CA SER A 7 -16.67 -12.28 -9.59
C SER A 7 -17.03 -13.15 -8.41
N LEU A 8 -16.37 -12.98 -7.29
CA LEU A 8 -16.77 -13.59 -6.01
C LEU A 8 -17.68 -12.61 -5.27
N LEU A 9 -18.98 -12.83 -5.38
CA LEU A 9 -20.01 -12.15 -4.57
C LEU A 9 -20.22 -12.96 -3.29
N LEU A 10 -19.94 -12.38 -2.17
CA LEU A 10 -20.30 -12.89 -0.85
C LEU A 10 -21.73 -12.44 -0.54
N ALA A 11 -22.71 -13.36 -0.69
CA ALA A 11 -24.11 -13.12 -0.30
C ALA A 11 -24.37 -13.74 1.07
N VAL A 12 -24.71 -12.88 2.03
CA VAL A 12 -25.31 -13.27 3.31
C VAL A 12 -26.77 -13.59 3.07
N ALA A 13 -27.20 -14.84 3.32
CA ALA A 13 -28.60 -15.24 3.30
C ALA A 13 -29.15 -15.40 4.70
N CYS A 14 -30.10 -14.57 5.06
CA CYS A 14 -30.98 -14.75 6.22
C CYS A 14 -31.99 -15.87 5.96
N ALA A 15 -32.10 -16.79 6.89
CA ALA A 15 -33.10 -17.82 6.92
C ALA A 15 -34.45 -17.28 7.39
N LEU A 16 -35.53 -17.61 6.67
CA LEU A 16 -36.89 -17.58 7.16
C LEU A 16 -37.59 -18.88 6.81
N SER A 17 -37.98 -19.57 7.83
CA SER A 17 -38.79 -20.79 7.86
C SER A 17 -40.24 -20.51 7.47
N LEU A 18 -40.86 -21.40 6.69
CA LEU A 18 -42.31 -21.63 6.73
C LEU A 18 -42.67 -23.05 6.31
N SER A 19 -43.46 -23.66 7.14
CA SER A 19 -44.01 -25.02 7.12
C SER A 19 -45.12 -25.21 6.11
N GLY A 20 -45.29 -26.42 5.60
CA GLY A 20 -46.47 -26.83 4.86
C GLY A 20 -46.50 -28.28 4.40
N CYS A 21 -47.44 -29.03 4.92
CA CYS A 21 -47.78 -30.44 4.87
C CYS A 21 -47.94 -31.11 3.49
N GLY A 22 -47.60 -32.40 3.42
CA GLY A 22 -48.56 -33.44 2.94
C GLY A 22 -48.19 -34.16 1.64
N GLY A 23 -48.03 -35.52 1.70
CA GLY A 23 -48.20 -36.45 0.58
C GLY A 23 -47.17 -37.60 0.52
N ALA A 24 -47.67 -38.81 0.75
CA ALA A 24 -46.92 -40.10 0.84
C ALA A 24 -46.61 -40.76 -0.52
N PRO A 25 -46.07 -42.00 -0.64
CA PRO A 25 -44.69 -42.26 -1.13
C PRO A 25 -44.64 -43.13 -2.42
N ALA A 26 -43.52 -43.20 -3.06
CA ALA A 26 -43.07 -44.25 -3.99
C ALA A 26 -41.55 -44.13 -4.30
N PRO A 27 -40.86 -45.14 -4.87
CA PRO A 27 -39.81 -45.85 -4.16
C PRO A 27 -38.38 -45.56 -4.66
N ASP A 28 -37.45 -45.94 -3.81
CA ASP A 28 -36.00 -46.23 -3.98
C ASP A 28 -35.28 -45.72 -5.25
N ALA A 29 -34.54 -44.61 -5.06
CA ALA A 29 -33.34 -44.32 -5.82
C ALA A 29 -32.18 -44.14 -4.80
N GLN A 30 -31.16 -44.95 -4.92
CA GLN A 30 -29.93 -44.86 -4.13
C GLN A 30 -29.32 -43.47 -4.23
N THR A 31 -29.42 -42.73 -3.15
CA THR A 31 -28.78 -41.41 -3.01
C THR A 31 -27.32 -41.65 -2.64
N SER A 32 -26.43 -41.39 -3.57
CA SER A 32 -25.01 -41.17 -3.26
C SER A 32 -24.93 -39.98 -2.28
N ALA A 33 -24.30 -40.20 -1.14
CA ALA A 33 -24.04 -39.21 -0.13
C ALA A 33 -23.34 -37.96 -0.78
N PRO A 34 -23.69 -36.76 -0.36
CA PRO A 34 -22.92 -35.58 -0.77
C PRO A 34 -21.52 -35.70 -0.17
N ALA A 35 -20.52 -35.45 -1.01
CA ALA A 35 -19.13 -35.31 -0.55
C ALA A 35 -19.09 -34.29 0.57
N ASP A 36 -18.46 -34.65 1.67
CA ASP A 36 -18.15 -33.79 2.79
C ASP A 36 -17.57 -32.49 2.24
N SER A 37 -18.28 -31.39 2.43
CA SER A 37 -17.71 -30.07 2.27
C SER A 37 -16.72 -29.90 3.41
N GLU A 38 -15.43 -30.10 3.12
CA GLU A 38 -14.36 -29.76 4.06
C GLU A 38 -14.55 -28.32 4.50
N THR A 39 -14.94 -28.14 5.74
CA THR A 39 -14.92 -26.83 6.38
C THR A 39 -13.47 -26.37 6.32
N PRO A 40 -13.18 -25.16 5.75
CA PRO A 40 -11.81 -24.67 5.71
C PRO A 40 -11.21 -24.76 7.11
N ALA A 41 -10.06 -25.41 7.23
CA ALA A 41 -9.36 -25.50 8.51
C ALA A 41 -9.24 -24.12 9.12
N ALA A 42 -9.62 -23.98 10.40
CA ALA A 42 -9.53 -22.70 11.08
C ALA A 42 -8.08 -22.17 10.94
N VAL A 43 -7.94 -20.98 10.37
CA VAL A 43 -6.64 -20.36 10.20
C VAL A 43 -6.02 -20.20 11.59
N ASP A 44 -4.84 -20.76 11.80
CA ASP A 44 -4.08 -20.57 13.04
C ASP A 44 -3.58 -19.11 13.09
N GLN A 45 -4.38 -18.28 13.77
CA GLN A 45 -4.09 -16.86 13.91
C GLN A 45 -2.89 -16.57 14.83
N THR A 46 -2.37 -17.59 15.51
CA THR A 46 -1.22 -17.43 16.43
C THR A 46 0.13 -17.65 15.75
N ARG A 47 0.14 -18.21 14.54
CA ARG A 47 1.35 -18.49 13.80
C ARG A 47 1.97 -17.19 13.27
N GLU A 48 3.28 -17.03 13.48
CA GLU A 48 4.07 -16.01 12.80
C GLU A 48 4.13 -16.31 11.30
N ILE A 49 3.86 -15.33 10.47
CA ILE A 49 3.98 -15.41 9.01
C ILE A 49 5.25 -14.66 8.60
N ALA A 50 6.19 -15.35 7.97
CA ALA A 50 7.43 -14.78 7.51
C ALA A 50 7.34 -14.39 6.01
N PHE A 51 7.73 -13.15 5.71
CA PHE A 51 7.96 -12.66 4.36
C PHE A 51 9.45 -12.36 4.14
N ALA A 52 9.90 -12.42 2.88
CA ALA A 52 11.21 -11.90 2.50
C ALA A 52 11.05 -10.65 1.63
N ALA A 53 11.84 -9.63 1.94
CA ALA A 53 11.92 -8.36 1.22
C ALA A 53 13.36 -8.09 0.76
N SER A 54 13.54 -7.23 -0.25
CA SER A 54 14.87 -6.88 -0.76
C SER A 54 15.64 -5.93 0.17
N ARG A 55 14.94 -5.26 1.06
CA ARG A 55 15.44 -4.21 1.96
C ARG A 55 14.63 -4.13 3.24
N ASP A 56 15.09 -3.30 4.17
CA ASP A 56 14.36 -3.00 5.40
C ASP A 56 12.95 -2.46 5.08
N GLN A 57 11.97 -2.97 5.80
CA GLN A 57 10.57 -2.58 5.66
C GLN A 57 10.14 -1.58 6.74
N CYS A 58 10.75 -1.61 7.92
CA CYS A 58 10.54 -0.59 8.93
C CYS A 58 11.32 0.67 8.56
N PRO A 59 10.73 1.87 8.73
CA PRO A 59 11.45 3.08 8.46
C PRO A 59 12.69 3.17 9.34
N GLY A 60 13.84 3.21 8.66
CA GLY A 60 15.06 3.73 9.23
C GLY A 60 15.07 5.25 9.09
N GLU A 61 16.18 5.88 9.43
CA GLU A 61 16.34 7.34 9.44
C GLU A 61 16.02 8.04 8.11
N GLN A 62 15.99 7.33 6.99
CA GLN A 62 15.97 7.93 5.65
C GLN A 62 14.79 7.54 4.75
N ASP A 63 14.02 6.51 5.06
CA ASP A 63 12.98 6.00 4.14
C ASP A 63 11.71 5.55 4.87
N ALA A 64 11.21 6.44 5.71
CA ALA A 64 10.10 6.18 6.62
C ALA A 64 8.79 5.79 5.92
N TYR A 65 8.61 6.20 4.68
CA TYR A 65 7.29 6.19 4.08
C TYR A 65 7.02 4.99 3.20
N TYR A 66 7.95 4.66 2.33
CA TYR A 66 7.72 3.62 1.34
C TYR A 66 7.63 2.22 1.99
N ALA A 67 8.58 1.94 2.86
CA ALA A 67 8.65 0.65 3.50
C ALA A 67 7.47 0.41 4.46
N SER A 68 7.14 1.38 5.31
CA SER A 68 6.06 1.24 6.28
C SER A 68 4.65 1.26 5.68
N MET A 69 4.47 1.72 4.44
CA MET A 69 3.19 1.65 3.74
C MET A 69 2.71 0.19 3.57
N SER A 70 3.63 -0.72 3.24
CA SER A 70 3.34 -2.15 3.10
C SER A 70 3.13 -2.87 4.43
N LEU A 71 3.60 -2.29 5.54
CA LEU A 71 3.46 -2.88 6.87
C LEU A 71 2.07 -2.68 7.51
N GLY A 72 1.27 -1.72 7.02
CA GLY A 72 0.00 -1.37 7.65
C GLY A 72 0.15 -0.79 9.06
N VAL A 73 1.25 -0.07 9.33
CA VAL A 73 1.54 0.53 10.64
C VAL A 73 0.93 1.92 10.76
N TRP A 74 0.87 2.65 9.67
CA TRP A 74 0.32 3.99 9.60
C TRP A 74 -0.75 4.10 8.51
N GLU A 75 -1.55 5.12 8.61
CA GLU A 75 -2.57 5.43 7.62
C GLU A 75 -2.40 6.86 7.11
N PRO A 76 -2.75 7.11 5.83
CA PRO A 76 -2.74 8.46 5.27
C PRO A 76 -4.01 9.24 5.63
N LEU A 77 -4.00 10.55 5.39
CA LEU A 77 -5.23 11.35 5.40
C LEU A 77 -6.19 10.88 4.30
N ILE A 78 -5.66 10.66 3.10
CA ILE A 78 -6.39 10.23 1.91
C ILE A 78 -5.72 8.98 1.36
N THR A 79 -6.48 7.94 1.11
CA THR A 79 -6.04 6.73 0.41
C THR A 79 -6.53 6.70 -1.04
N LYS A 80 -6.35 5.59 -1.73
CA LYS A 80 -6.90 5.34 -3.06
C LYS A 80 -7.85 4.16 -3.06
N ASP A 81 -8.91 4.24 -3.84
CA ASP A 81 -9.78 3.12 -4.12
C ASP A 81 -9.16 2.13 -5.13
N GLU A 82 -9.89 1.06 -5.46
CA GLU A 82 -9.46 0.04 -6.43
C GLU A 82 -9.25 0.62 -7.84
N SER A 83 -9.85 1.77 -8.16
CA SER A 83 -9.66 2.47 -9.44
C SER A 83 -8.49 3.46 -9.41
N GLY A 84 -7.80 3.61 -8.28
CA GLY A 84 -6.70 4.54 -8.07
C GLY A 84 -7.13 5.99 -7.79
N LYS A 85 -8.42 6.25 -7.52
CA LYS A 85 -8.93 7.57 -7.17
C LYS A 85 -8.79 7.83 -5.67
N PRO A 86 -8.66 9.12 -5.27
CA PRO A 86 -8.68 9.51 -3.87
C PRO A 86 -9.91 8.98 -3.15
N ALA A 87 -9.70 8.39 -1.98
CA ALA A 87 -10.73 7.81 -1.13
C ALA A 87 -10.48 8.15 0.35
N PRO A 88 -11.53 8.23 1.19
CA PRO A 88 -11.41 8.54 2.60
C PRO A 88 -10.54 7.55 3.38
N ALA A 89 -9.68 8.08 4.27
CA ALA A 89 -8.94 7.32 5.27
C ALA A 89 -9.04 8.03 6.62
N LEU A 90 -7.98 8.67 7.12
CA LEU A 90 -8.05 9.49 8.34
C LEU A 90 -8.78 10.82 8.11
N ALA A 91 -8.81 11.34 6.89
CA ALA A 91 -9.80 12.34 6.48
C ALA A 91 -11.02 11.62 5.92
N THR A 92 -12.21 12.03 6.36
CA THR A 92 -13.49 11.45 5.92
C THR A 92 -14.06 12.18 4.72
N GLU A 93 -13.80 13.48 4.62
CA GLU A 93 -14.25 14.38 3.57
C GLU A 93 -13.21 15.48 3.38
N TRP A 94 -13.15 16.06 2.17
CA TRP A 94 -12.34 17.23 1.86
C TRP A 94 -12.99 18.05 0.76
N GLU A 95 -12.71 19.33 0.78
CA GLU A 95 -13.22 20.27 -0.19
C GLU A 95 -12.18 21.37 -0.46
N HIS A 96 -12.33 22.09 -1.54
CA HIS A 96 -11.51 23.24 -1.84
C HIS A 96 -12.33 24.42 -2.38
N ASN A 97 -11.79 25.64 -2.28
CA ASN A 97 -12.39 26.81 -2.88
C ASN A 97 -12.33 26.77 -4.41
N GLU A 98 -12.98 27.69 -5.08
CA GLU A 98 -13.11 27.74 -6.55
C GLU A 98 -11.75 27.70 -7.26
N ASP A 99 -10.75 28.40 -6.72
CA ASP A 99 -9.39 28.48 -7.31
C ASP A 99 -8.48 27.33 -6.87
N SER A 100 -8.94 26.40 -6.03
CA SER A 100 -8.15 25.29 -5.45
C SER A 100 -6.89 25.77 -4.69
N THR A 101 -6.95 26.95 -4.10
CA THR A 101 -5.89 27.54 -3.27
C THR A 101 -6.09 27.29 -1.77
N VAL A 102 -7.31 26.97 -1.34
CA VAL A 102 -7.64 26.66 0.05
C VAL A 102 -8.34 25.30 0.08
N TRP A 103 -7.76 24.37 0.83
CA TRP A 103 -8.29 23.02 1.00
C TRP A 103 -8.65 22.80 2.45
N THR A 104 -9.83 22.24 2.70
CA THR A 104 -10.34 21.88 4.02
C THR A 104 -10.49 20.38 4.12
N PHE A 105 -9.94 19.77 5.17
CA PHE A 105 -10.00 18.34 5.45
C PHE A 105 -10.73 18.10 6.76
N HIS A 106 -11.78 17.29 6.72
CA HIS A 106 -12.53 16.84 7.90
C HIS A 106 -11.97 15.50 8.36
N LEU A 107 -11.47 15.46 9.58
CA LEU A 107 -10.78 14.31 10.13
C LEU A 107 -11.76 13.33 10.77
N ARG A 108 -11.40 12.06 10.77
CA ARG A 108 -12.14 11.00 11.43
C ARG A 108 -12.03 11.13 12.94
N GLU A 109 -13.18 11.19 13.62
CA GLU A 109 -13.27 11.20 15.08
C GLU A 109 -13.12 9.81 15.68
N GLY A 110 -12.68 9.72 16.93
CA GLY A 110 -12.59 8.48 17.70
C GLY A 110 -11.43 7.55 17.31
N VAL A 111 -10.53 7.96 16.41
CA VAL A 111 -9.33 7.22 16.07
C VAL A 111 -8.26 7.43 17.14
N THR A 112 -7.54 6.38 17.49
CA THR A 112 -6.36 6.43 18.35
C THR A 112 -5.14 5.85 17.64
N PHE A 113 -3.98 6.39 17.98
CA PHE A 113 -2.71 5.76 17.64
C PHE A 113 -2.53 4.45 18.41
N SER A 114 -1.63 3.60 17.98
CA SER A 114 -1.38 2.29 18.60
C SER A 114 -0.90 2.37 20.06
N ASN A 115 -0.38 3.51 20.50
CA ASN A 115 -0.05 3.77 21.91
C ASN A 115 -1.22 4.32 22.74
N GLY A 116 -2.42 4.45 22.15
CA GLY A 116 -3.63 4.95 22.80
C GLY A 116 -3.78 6.48 22.77
N THR A 117 -2.84 7.24 22.24
CA THR A 117 -2.96 8.69 22.07
C THR A 117 -4.06 9.01 21.04
N PRO A 118 -4.97 9.97 21.29
CA PRO A 118 -5.98 10.35 20.31
C PRO A 118 -5.38 10.96 19.03
N PHE A 119 -5.91 10.58 17.87
CA PHE A 119 -5.66 11.25 16.60
C PHE A 119 -6.57 12.48 16.49
N ASN A 120 -6.01 13.61 16.10
CA ASN A 120 -6.72 14.87 15.89
C ASN A 120 -5.92 15.81 14.97
N ALA A 121 -6.43 17.04 14.78
CA ALA A 121 -5.78 18.04 13.93
C ALA A 121 -4.37 18.44 14.41
N ASP A 122 -4.11 18.46 15.74
CA ASP A 122 -2.77 18.74 16.27
C ASP A 122 -1.74 17.70 15.80
N SER A 123 -2.14 16.43 15.74
CA SER A 123 -1.30 15.36 15.19
C SER A 123 -0.94 15.61 13.73
N VAL A 124 -1.92 16.06 12.92
CA VAL A 124 -1.71 16.38 11.51
C VAL A 124 -0.74 17.53 11.35
N LEU A 125 -0.95 18.65 12.10
CA LEU A 125 -0.06 19.81 12.05
C LEU A 125 1.38 19.44 12.46
N ALA A 126 1.54 18.60 13.49
CA ALA A 126 2.86 18.11 13.92
C ALA A 126 3.58 17.30 12.83
N ASN A 127 2.84 16.52 12.02
CA ASN A 127 3.41 15.83 10.86
C ASN A 127 3.85 16.79 9.76
N PHE A 128 3.10 17.87 9.50
CA PHE A 128 3.54 18.93 8.58
C PHE A 128 4.80 19.65 9.11
N ASP A 129 4.83 19.99 10.39
CA ASP A 129 6.00 20.59 11.03
C ASP A 129 7.23 19.69 10.93
N ARG A 130 7.06 18.38 11.09
CA ARG A 130 8.10 17.38 10.90
C ARG A 130 8.61 17.40 9.46
N MET A 131 7.74 17.39 8.47
CA MET A 131 8.12 17.42 7.05
C MET A 131 8.91 18.67 6.67
N LYS A 132 8.71 19.81 7.36
CA LYS A 132 9.50 21.03 7.17
C LYS A 132 10.91 20.94 7.75
N LYS A 133 11.11 20.17 8.81
CA LYS A 133 12.37 20.09 9.54
C LYS A 133 13.32 19.03 9.02
N GLY A 134 12.78 18.02 8.33
CA GLY A 134 13.51 16.80 8.06
C GLY A 134 14.66 16.91 7.08
N PRO A 135 15.69 16.04 7.21
CA PRO A 135 16.80 15.91 6.27
C PRO A 135 16.40 15.22 4.96
N PHE A 136 15.15 15.36 4.57
CA PHE A 136 14.51 14.58 3.50
C PHE A 136 14.90 15.05 2.10
N GLU A 137 15.69 16.11 1.96
CA GLU A 137 16.14 16.65 0.67
C GLU A 137 17.01 15.68 -0.14
N SER A 138 17.66 14.73 0.52
CA SER A 138 18.60 13.80 -0.12
C SER A 138 18.06 12.39 -0.35
N SER A 139 16.88 12.06 0.13
CA SER A 139 16.30 10.75 -0.08
C SER A 139 15.61 10.69 -1.45
N PHE A 140 15.76 9.58 -2.15
CA PHE A 140 15.09 9.33 -3.43
C PHE A 140 13.55 9.46 -3.32
N TYR A 141 13.02 9.18 -2.15
CA TYR A 141 11.62 9.35 -1.76
C TYR A 141 11.45 10.56 -0.82
N GLY A 142 12.35 11.54 -0.94
CA GLY A 142 12.40 12.72 -0.09
C GLY A 142 11.04 13.37 0.05
N MET A 143 10.55 13.26 1.27
CA MET A 143 9.25 13.78 1.67
C MET A 143 9.42 15.22 2.13
N ASN A 144 10.07 16.02 1.30
CA ASN A 144 10.06 17.46 1.47
C ASN A 144 8.62 17.95 1.29
N ILE A 145 8.14 18.74 2.22
CA ILE A 145 6.80 19.28 2.21
C ILE A 145 6.48 20.01 0.89
N ASP A 146 7.45 20.69 0.31
CA ASP A 146 7.28 21.43 -0.96
C ASP A 146 7.08 20.49 -2.18
N THR A 147 7.56 19.24 -2.07
CA THR A 147 7.37 18.24 -3.14
C THR A 147 5.97 17.66 -3.08
N ILE A 148 5.44 17.44 -1.87
CA ILE A 148 4.13 16.80 -1.66
C ILE A 148 3.00 17.83 -1.76
N TYR A 149 3.25 19.02 -1.20
CA TYR A 149 2.31 20.12 -1.14
C TYR A 149 2.88 21.34 -1.85
N PRO A 150 2.99 21.31 -3.21
CA PRO A 150 3.60 22.40 -3.96
C PRO A 150 2.88 23.72 -3.69
N GLY A 151 3.66 24.73 -3.32
CA GLY A 151 3.11 26.06 -3.03
C GLY A 151 2.40 26.18 -1.68
N LEU A 152 2.58 25.24 -0.74
CA LEU A 152 1.98 25.35 0.58
C LEU A 152 2.51 26.58 1.34
N VAL A 153 1.61 27.51 1.65
CA VAL A 153 1.88 28.74 2.39
C VAL A 153 1.65 28.55 3.88
N SER A 154 0.51 27.98 4.24
CA SER A 154 0.14 27.75 5.64
C SER A 154 -0.74 26.52 5.79
N TYR A 155 -0.73 25.99 7.01
CA TYR A 155 -1.67 24.97 7.47
C TYR A 155 -2.07 25.30 8.90
N GLU A 156 -3.35 25.16 9.17
CA GLU A 156 -3.92 25.48 10.47
C GLU A 156 -5.11 24.56 10.78
N LYS A 157 -5.47 24.46 12.05
CA LYS A 157 -6.71 23.84 12.48
C LYS A 157 -7.76 24.92 12.76
N THR A 158 -8.99 24.67 12.39
CA THR A 158 -10.14 25.48 12.79
C THR A 158 -10.84 24.93 14.02
N ASP A 159 -10.72 23.63 14.22
CA ASP A 159 -11.16 22.88 15.40
C ASP A 159 -10.32 21.59 15.55
N ASP A 160 -10.67 20.72 16.49
CA ASP A 160 -9.90 19.51 16.78
C ASP A 160 -9.92 18.46 15.64
N TYR A 161 -10.85 18.60 14.69
CA TYR A 161 -11.03 17.64 13.60
C TYR A 161 -11.13 18.29 12.21
N THR A 162 -10.70 19.54 12.10
CA THR A 162 -10.70 20.25 10.81
C THR A 162 -9.34 20.92 10.56
N VAL A 163 -8.70 20.57 9.45
CA VAL A 163 -7.42 21.12 9.00
C VAL A 163 -7.62 21.88 7.70
N VAL A 164 -7.06 23.08 7.62
CA VAL A 164 -7.09 23.94 6.43
C VAL A 164 -5.68 24.13 5.91
N LEU A 165 -5.49 23.87 4.61
CA LEU A 165 -4.25 24.16 3.88
C LEU A 165 -4.47 25.37 2.96
N THR A 166 -3.52 26.32 2.95
CA THR A 166 -3.51 27.46 2.03
C THR A 166 -2.30 27.34 1.12
N LEU A 167 -2.53 27.45 -0.18
CA LEU A 167 -1.54 27.32 -1.23
C LEU A 167 -1.36 28.67 -1.95
N SER A 168 -0.16 28.95 -2.45
CA SER A 168 0.14 30.16 -3.23
C SER A 168 -0.45 30.13 -4.65
N GLU A 169 -0.69 28.91 -5.16
CA GLU A 169 -1.27 28.65 -6.49
C GLU A 169 -2.28 27.53 -6.41
N GLY A 170 -3.29 27.54 -7.25
CA GLY A 170 -4.33 26.53 -7.28
C GLY A 170 -3.79 25.14 -7.65
N GLN A 171 -4.11 24.14 -6.84
CA GLN A 171 -3.72 22.74 -7.03
C GLN A 171 -4.98 21.85 -7.07
N PRO A 172 -5.67 21.78 -8.21
CA PRO A 172 -6.95 21.05 -8.31
C PRO A 172 -6.83 19.51 -8.16
N LEU A 173 -5.61 18.99 -8.14
CA LEU A 173 -5.31 17.56 -7.97
C LEU A 173 -4.46 17.30 -6.72
N LEU A 174 -4.55 18.15 -5.71
CA LEU A 174 -3.80 17.98 -4.46
C LEU A 174 -4.12 16.65 -3.78
N ASP A 175 -5.37 16.27 -3.76
CA ASP A 175 -5.84 14.99 -3.21
C ASP A 175 -5.18 13.79 -3.91
N TYR A 176 -5.02 13.82 -5.24
CA TYR A 176 -4.27 12.80 -5.98
C TYR A 176 -2.78 12.76 -5.62
N THR A 177 -2.20 13.91 -5.30
CA THR A 177 -0.80 13.97 -4.83
C THR A 177 -0.68 13.36 -3.43
N MET A 178 -1.66 13.62 -2.56
CA MET A 178 -1.69 13.15 -1.17
C MET A 178 -1.87 11.63 -1.04
N VAL A 179 -2.53 10.95 -1.98
CA VAL A 179 -2.70 9.48 -1.92
C VAL A 179 -1.40 8.69 -2.08
N ASN A 180 -0.33 9.32 -2.53
CA ASN A 180 0.97 8.67 -2.66
C ASN A 180 1.64 8.60 -1.27
N TYR A 181 2.68 9.38 -1.02
CA TYR A 181 3.50 9.25 0.19
C TYR A 181 3.27 10.36 1.21
N GLY A 182 2.51 11.39 0.83
CA GLY A 182 2.55 12.69 1.48
C GLY A 182 1.64 12.87 2.68
N SER A 183 0.66 12.05 2.86
CA SER A 183 -0.33 12.26 3.93
C SER A 183 -0.27 11.24 5.05
N ALA A 184 0.86 10.52 5.15
CA ALA A 184 1.11 9.58 6.24
C ALA A 184 1.16 10.31 7.59
N ILE A 185 0.38 9.82 8.54
CA ILE A 185 0.28 10.41 9.87
C ILE A 185 0.86 9.47 10.92
N PHE A 186 1.83 10.00 11.66
CA PHE A 186 2.45 9.34 12.81
C PHE A 186 2.17 10.12 14.09
N GLU A 187 2.19 9.43 15.19
CA GLU A 187 2.05 10.03 16.52
C GLU A 187 3.27 10.90 16.84
N PRO A 188 3.07 12.18 17.25
CA PRO A 188 4.17 13.14 17.34
C PRO A 188 5.28 12.78 18.33
N SER A 189 5.03 11.98 19.38
CA SER A 189 6.06 11.61 20.37
C SER A 189 7.14 10.69 19.80
N CYS A 190 6.92 10.08 18.63
CA CYS A 190 7.95 9.28 17.97
C CYS A 190 8.95 10.12 17.15
N PHE A 191 8.77 11.44 17.07
CA PHE A 191 9.66 12.33 16.32
C PHE A 191 10.83 12.81 17.16
N ALA A 192 12.03 12.80 16.58
CA ALA A 192 13.19 13.49 17.09
C ALA A 192 13.16 14.98 16.74
N GLU A 193 14.03 15.79 17.35
CA GLU A 193 14.09 17.24 17.11
C GLU A 193 14.42 17.62 15.67
N ASP A 194 15.17 16.78 14.97
CA ASP A 194 15.55 16.94 13.56
C ASP A 194 14.50 16.41 12.56
N GLY A 195 13.37 15.91 13.06
CA GLY A 195 12.29 15.33 12.24
C GLY A 195 12.48 13.86 11.88
N THR A 196 13.55 13.20 12.31
CA THR A 196 13.70 11.74 12.21
C THR A 196 12.82 11.02 13.24
N PHE A 197 12.84 9.69 13.25
CA PHE A 197 12.16 8.93 14.30
C PHE A 197 13.10 8.65 15.46
N ALA A 198 12.67 9.00 16.68
CA ALA A 198 13.39 8.69 17.92
C ALA A 198 13.28 7.21 18.34
N GLY A 199 12.41 6.45 17.67
CA GLY A 199 12.14 5.03 17.94
C GLY A 199 11.32 4.41 16.82
N PHE A 200 10.53 3.40 17.15
CA PHE A 200 9.61 2.84 16.16
C PHE A 200 8.51 3.84 15.81
N PRO A 201 8.07 3.87 14.53
CA PRO A 201 6.95 4.71 14.14
C PRO A 201 5.66 4.24 14.84
N ILE A 202 4.92 5.18 15.37
CA ILE A 202 3.62 4.94 16.01
C ILE A 202 2.56 5.50 15.07
N GLY A 203 1.73 4.63 14.52
CA GLY A 203 0.66 5.00 13.60
C GLY A 203 -0.71 4.58 14.10
N THR A 204 -1.71 4.82 13.28
CA THR A 204 -3.12 4.44 13.53
C THR A 204 -3.47 3.09 12.92
N GLY A 205 -2.56 2.44 12.22
CA GLY A 205 -2.82 1.27 11.40
C GLY A 205 -3.13 -0.03 12.15
N PRO A 206 -3.50 -1.08 11.41
CA PRO A 206 -3.87 -2.40 11.96
C PRO A 206 -2.69 -3.18 12.54
N TYR A 207 -1.45 -2.73 12.36
CA TYR A 207 -0.24 -3.37 12.89
C TYR A 207 0.68 -2.38 13.59
N VAL A 208 1.51 -2.89 14.49
CA VAL A 208 2.49 -2.14 15.29
C VAL A 208 3.85 -2.78 15.12
N VAL A 209 4.91 -2.00 14.92
CA VAL A 209 6.30 -2.50 14.94
C VAL A 209 6.68 -2.85 16.36
N THR A 210 7.08 -4.11 16.59
CA THR A 210 7.52 -4.58 17.91
C THR A 210 9.01 -4.88 17.96
N GLU A 211 9.61 -5.18 16.82
CA GLU A 211 11.06 -5.43 16.72
C GLU A 211 11.57 -5.00 15.34
N ASN A 212 12.76 -4.39 15.31
CA ASN A 212 13.46 -4.04 14.08
C ASN A 212 14.96 -4.18 14.24
N VAL A 213 15.57 -5.02 13.42
CA VAL A 213 17.01 -5.20 13.34
C VAL A 213 17.46 -4.86 11.93
N LEU A 214 18.01 -3.67 11.76
CA LEU A 214 18.40 -3.12 10.45
C LEU A 214 19.28 -4.11 9.66
N GLY A 215 18.95 -4.28 8.39
CA GLY A 215 19.61 -5.22 7.48
C GLY A 215 19.29 -6.68 7.73
N GLN A 216 18.42 -7.01 8.68
CA GLN A 216 18.08 -8.39 9.02
C GLN A 216 16.58 -8.67 8.96
N TYR A 217 15.79 -8.01 9.80
CA TYR A 217 14.33 -8.22 9.83
C TYR A 217 13.58 -7.14 10.60
N CYS A 218 12.29 -7.06 10.34
CA CYS A 218 11.31 -6.30 11.11
C CYS A 218 10.16 -7.23 11.52
N VAL A 219 9.64 -7.08 12.74
CA VAL A 219 8.46 -7.77 13.25
C VAL A 219 7.36 -6.76 13.50
N ILE A 220 6.18 -7.10 13.02
CA ILE A 220 4.96 -6.36 13.34
C ILE A 220 3.94 -7.28 13.99
N GLU A 221 3.20 -6.74 14.94
CA GLU A 221 2.08 -7.42 15.59
C GLU A 221 0.78 -6.69 15.35
N ARG A 222 -0.32 -7.43 15.32
CA ARG A 222 -1.65 -6.88 15.13
C ARG A 222 -2.00 -5.89 16.24
N ASN A 223 -2.51 -4.73 15.84
CA ASN A 223 -3.10 -3.76 16.74
C ASN A 223 -4.54 -4.19 17.08
N ASP A 224 -4.72 -4.80 18.25
CA ASP A 224 -6.05 -5.26 18.69
C ASP A 224 -7.00 -4.10 19.06
N ASN A 225 -6.47 -2.87 19.17
CA ASN A 225 -7.25 -1.65 19.38
C ASN A 225 -7.45 -0.85 18.07
N TYR A 226 -7.23 -1.48 16.91
CA TYR A 226 -7.42 -0.81 15.63
C TYR A 226 -8.87 -0.37 15.43
N TRP A 227 -9.08 0.87 15.01
CA TRP A 227 -10.38 1.49 14.81
C TRP A 227 -11.17 0.89 13.63
N GLY A 228 -10.49 0.26 12.65
CA GLY A 228 -11.07 -0.40 11.50
C GLY A 228 -11.20 -1.91 11.69
N THR A 229 -11.14 -2.66 10.60
CA THR A 229 -11.15 -4.13 10.64
C THR A 229 -9.75 -4.66 10.95
N PRO A 230 -9.53 -5.31 12.09
CA PRO A 230 -8.23 -5.85 12.44
C PRO A 230 -7.74 -6.88 11.41
N GLY A 231 -6.43 -6.96 11.23
CA GLY A 231 -5.80 -7.98 10.39
C GLY A 231 -6.04 -9.39 10.94
N ILE A 232 -6.05 -10.39 10.06
CA ILE A 232 -6.29 -11.80 10.45
C ILE A 232 -5.07 -12.38 11.17
N ALA A 233 -3.87 -12.20 10.61
CA ALA A 233 -2.65 -12.73 11.19
C ALA A 233 -2.21 -11.91 12.41
N LYS A 234 -1.74 -12.59 13.46
CA LYS A 234 -1.29 -11.92 14.68
C LYS A 234 0.08 -11.30 14.50
N THR A 235 1.00 -11.99 13.84
CA THR A 235 2.40 -11.57 13.76
C THR A 235 2.94 -11.79 12.34
N PHE A 236 3.62 -10.78 11.81
CA PHE A 236 4.42 -10.88 10.59
C PHE A 236 5.88 -10.59 10.90
N ARG A 237 6.77 -11.37 10.25
CA ARG A 237 8.20 -11.13 10.22
C ARG A 237 8.66 -10.87 8.79
N PHE A 238 9.25 -9.72 8.54
CA PHE A 238 9.82 -9.36 7.25
C PHE A 238 11.34 -9.52 7.31
N LYS A 239 11.85 -10.57 6.68
CA LYS A 239 13.29 -10.84 6.60
C LYS A 239 13.91 -10.07 5.44
N VAL A 240 15.06 -9.46 5.65
CA VAL A 240 15.81 -8.77 4.60
C VAL A 240 16.70 -9.78 3.88
N ILE A 241 16.38 -10.06 2.63
CA ILE A 241 17.15 -10.92 1.74
C ILE A 241 17.35 -10.16 0.43
N PRO A 242 18.48 -9.44 0.24
CA PRO A 242 18.68 -8.55 -0.90
C PRO A 242 18.70 -9.23 -2.27
N ASP A 243 19.22 -10.44 -2.33
CA ASP A 243 19.34 -11.20 -3.59
C ASP A 243 18.03 -11.90 -3.96
N ALA A 244 17.54 -11.70 -5.18
CA ALA A 244 16.25 -12.20 -5.65
C ALA A 244 16.19 -13.73 -5.76
N GLU A 245 17.28 -14.37 -6.21
CA GLU A 245 17.36 -15.82 -6.33
C GLU A 245 17.35 -16.47 -4.94
N THR A 246 18.03 -15.86 -3.98
CA THR A 246 18.04 -16.33 -2.59
C THR A 246 16.63 -16.18 -1.97
N ARG A 247 15.91 -15.07 -2.23
CA ARG A 247 14.52 -14.92 -1.78
C ARG A 247 13.62 -16.00 -2.37
N TYR A 248 13.72 -16.23 -3.68
CA TYR A 248 12.93 -17.26 -4.35
C TYR A 248 13.22 -18.66 -3.80
N THR A 249 14.50 -18.96 -3.56
CA THR A 249 14.91 -20.23 -2.94
C THR A 249 14.33 -20.40 -1.53
N ALA A 250 14.36 -19.35 -0.70
CA ALA A 250 13.80 -19.37 0.63
C ALA A 250 12.27 -19.62 0.63
N LEU A 251 11.55 -19.03 -0.37
CA LEU A 251 10.13 -19.33 -0.58
C LEU A 251 9.91 -20.80 -0.95
N ARG A 252 10.67 -21.33 -1.90
CA ARG A 252 10.59 -22.74 -2.35
C ARG A 252 10.93 -23.74 -1.24
N ALA A 253 11.85 -23.36 -0.35
CA ALA A 253 12.22 -24.15 0.82
C ALA A 253 11.22 -24.06 1.97
N GLY A 254 10.23 -23.16 1.90
CA GLY A 254 9.26 -22.92 2.98
C GLY A 254 9.82 -22.13 4.17
N GLU A 255 11.01 -21.54 4.03
CA GLU A 255 11.62 -20.70 5.08
C GLU A 255 10.90 -19.36 5.27
N VAL A 256 10.18 -18.92 4.22
CA VAL A 256 9.24 -17.81 4.22
C VAL A 256 7.96 -18.22 3.51
N GLN A 257 6.84 -17.62 3.91
CA GLN A 257 5.52 -17.89 3.36
C GLN A 257 5.14 -16.93 2.23
N GLY A 258 5.93 -15.88 2.03
CA GLY A 258 5.68 -14.92 0.97
C GLY A 258 6.90 -14.05 0.65
N LEU A 259 6.82 -13.39 -0.47
CA LEU A 259 7.78 -12.38 -0.91
C LEU A 259 7.04 -11.06 -1.05
N CYS A 260 7.67 -10.00 -0.64
CA CYS A 260 7.13 -8.65 -0.75
C CYS A 260 8.19 -7.68 -1.29
N ASP A 261 7.76 -6.49 -1.70
CA ASP A 261 8.57 -5.45 -2.29
C ASP A 261 8.61 -5.48 -3.83
N LEU A 262 8.97 -4.36 -4.43
CA LEU A 262 9.19 -4.23 -5.87
C LEU A 262 10.33 -5.16 -6.32
N GLY A 263 10.07 -5.94 -7.37
CA GLY A 263 11.05 -6.91 -7.84
C GLY A 263 11.32 -8.06 -6.86
N ALA A 264 10.35 -8.38 -6.01
CA ALA A 264 10.44 -9.50 -5.07
C ALA A 264 10.74 -10.83 -5.78
N ILE A 265 10.16 -10.99 -6.96
CA ILE A 265 10.30 -12.18 -7.82
C ILE A 265 10.44 -11.72 -9.29
N SER A 266 11.25 -12.40 -10.09
CA SER A 266 11.34 -12.12 -11.52
C SER A 266 10.10 -12.64 -12.28
N PRO A 267 9.77 -12.08 -13.45
CA PRO A 267 8.67 -12.61 -14.29
C PRO A 267 8.83 -14.08 -14.65
N SER A 268 10.06 -14.57 -14.87
CA SER A 268 10.34 -15.97 -15.16
C SER A 268 10.09 -16.88 -13.95
N GLN A 269 10.46 -16.45 -12.76
CA GLN A 269 10.18 -17.17 -11.52
C GLN A 269 8.69 -17.18 -11.20
N ALA A 270 7.99 -16.05 -11.42
CA ALA A 270 6.54 -15.99 -11.27
C ALA A 270 5.84 -16.99 -12.22
N ALA A 271 6.27 -17.04 -13.49
CA ALA A 271 5.73 -17.98 -14.46
C ALA A 271 6.04 -19.46 -14.13
N GLU A 272 7.16 -19.74 -13.44
CA GLU A 272 7.51 -21.11 -13.01
C GLU A 272 6.55 -21.66 -11.96
N ILE A 273 6.06 -20.79 -11.04
CA ILE A 273 5.17 -21.19 -9.96
C ILE A 273 3.70 -20.87 -10.23
N ASP A 274 3.41 -20.18 -11.34
CA ASP A 274 2.03 -19.87 -11.73
C ASP A 274 1.27 -21.15 -12.07
N GLY A 275 0.10 -21.31 -11.44
CA GLY A 275 -0.70 -22.53 -11.57
C GLY A 275 -0.31 -23.70 -10.64
N ASP A 276 0.77 -23.58 -9.88
CA ASP A 276 1.07 -24.52 -8.80
C ASP A 276 0.16 -24.22 -7.60
N PRO A 277 -0.70 -25.15 -7.13
CA PRO A 277 -1.65 -24.91 -6.05
C PRO A 277 -1.00 -24.60 -4.70
N ALA A 278 0.31 -24.82 -4.54
CA ALA A 278 1.07 -24.46 -3.35
C ALA A 278 1.35 -22.96 -3.26
N TYR A 279 1.20 -22.22 -4.35
CA TYR A 279 1.51 -20.79 -4.43
C TYR A 279 0.32 -19.97 -4.95
N ASN A 280 0.21 -18.76 -4.44
CA ASN A 280 -0.68 -17.74 -4.99
C ASN A 280 0.16 -16.61 -5.58
N VAL A 281 0.17 -16.51 -6.90
CA VAL A 281 0.87 -15.45 -7.64
C VAL A 281 -0.14 -14.36 -7.97
N SER A 282 0.05 -13.17 -7.37
CA SER A 282 -0.75 -12.00 -7.69
C SER A 282 0.05 -11.08 -8.60
N VAL A 283 -0.50 -10.81 -9.77
CA VAL A 283 0.08 -9.86 -10.74
C VAL A 283 -0.90 -8.71 -10.90
N GLY A 284 -0.40 -7.50 -10.67
CA GLY A 284 -1.17 -6.28 -10.85
C GLY A 284 -0.46 -5.33 -11.81
N ASP A 285 -1.24 -4.46 -12.46
CA ASP A 285 -0.67 -3.38 -13.26
C ASP A 285 0.08 -2.42 -12.33
N SER A 286 1.35 -2.19 -12.61
CA SER A 286 2.12 -1.19 -11.91
C SER A 286 1.95 0.16 -12.62
N GLY A 287 1.65 1.23 -11.87
CA GLY A 287 1.71 2.60 -12.39
C GLY A 287 3.14 3.08 -12.67
N ILE A 288 4.13 2.18 -12.66
CA ILE A 288 5.54 2.52 -12.84
C ILE A 288 5.87 2.53 -14.32
N THR A 289 6.34 3.68 -14.81
CA THR A 289 6.88 3.82 -16.15
C THR A 289 8.40 3.79 -16.10
N HIS A 290 9.01 2.85 -16.81
CA HIS A 290 10.45 2.85 -17.02
C HIS A 290 10.81 3.80 -18.17
N PHE A 291 11.78 4.67 -17.93
CA PHE A 291 12.24 5.60 -18.95
C PHE A 291 13.77 5.70 -18.93
N LEU A 292 14.35 5.97 -20.10
CA LEU A 292 15.76 6.23 -20.25
C LEU A 292 16.01 7.73 -20.27
N ASN A 293 16.61 8.24 -19.19
CA ASN A 293 17.04 9.63 -19.13
C ASN A 293 18.41 9.80 -19.80
N VAL A 294 18.50 10.74 -20.73
CA VAL A 294 19.75 11.14 -21.33
C VAL A 294 20.10 12.58 -20.98
N ASN A 295 21.36 12.83 -20.63
CA ASN A 295 21.81 14.19 -20.36
C ASN A 295 21.98 14.97 -21.69
N GLY A 296 20.94 15.72 -22.06
CA GLY A 296 20.94 16.55 -23.26
C GLY A 296 21.94 17.72 -23.26
N GLY A 297 22.56 18.02 -22.14
CA GLY A 297 23.63 19.01 -22.01
C GLY A 297 25.04 18.48 -22.23
N ALA A 298 25.24 17.16 -22.28
CA ALA A 298 26.54 16.52 -22.39
C ALA A 298 26.68 15.71 -23.67
N PHE A 299 27.94 15.64 -24.18
CA PHE A 299 28.29 14.73 -25.32
C PHE A 299 28.07 13.25 -24.90
N PRO A 300 27.50 12.39 -25.79
CA PRO A 300 27.10 12.71 -27.18
C PRO A 300 25.64 13.22 -27.31
N PHE A 301 24.87 13.29 -26.22
CA PHE A 301 23.44 13.58 -26.27
C PHE A 301 23.07 15.08 -26.32
N ASN A 302 24.06 15.97 -26.32
CA ASN A 302 23.86 17.37 -26.68
C ASN A 302 23.52 17.57 -28.17
N ASP A 303 23.86 16.57 -29.05
CA ASP A 303 23.40 16.55 -30.44
C ASP A 303 22.03 15.88 -30.54
N VAL A 304 21.05 16.58 -31.13
CA VAL A 304 19.68 16.08 -31.31
C VAL A 304 19.66 14.78 -32.12
N ARG A 305 20.52 14.67 -33.15
CA ARG A 305 20.60 13.46 -34.00
C ARG A 305 21.02 12.22 -33.22
N MET A 306 21.83 12.36 -32.18
CA MET A 306 22.17 11.26 -31.27
C MET A 306 20.98 10.80 -30.43
N ARG A 307 20.16 11.74 -29.95
CA ARG A 307 18.93 11.41 -29.23
C ARG A 307 17.88 10.75 -30.12
N GLU A 308 17.71 11.25 -31.35
CA GLU A 308 16.84 10.62 -32.36
C GLU A 308 17.33 9.22 -32.73
N GLY A 309 18.65 9.06 -32.99
CA GLY A 309 19.24 7.75 -33.26
C GLY A 309 19.05 6.76 -32.14
N LEU A 310 19.20 7.19 -30.87
CA LEU A 310 18.92 6.34 -29.71
C LEU A 310 17.44 5.94 -29.66
N SER A 311 16.52 6.88 -29.89
CA SER A 311 15.09 6.61 -29.90
C SER A 311 14.69 5.58 -30.98
N LEU A 312 15.34 5.61 -32.15
CA LEU A 312 15.09 4.66 -33.24
C LEU A 312 15.70 3.28 -33.00
N LEU A 313 16.72 3.19 -32.12
CA LEU A 313 17.33 1.92 -31.73
C LEU A 313 16.53 1.14 -30.69
N LEU A 314 15.65 1.84 -29.95
CA LEU A 314 14.81 1.22 -28.92
C LEU A 314 13.54 0.69 -29.58
N ASP A 315 13.46 -0.62 -29.69
CA ASP A 315 12.20 -1.27 -30.08
C ASP A 315 11.26 -1.34 -28.88
N LEU A 316 10.41 -0.33 -28.78
CA LEU A 316 9.42 -0.26 -27.70
C LEU A 316 8.38 -1.38 -27.75
N SER A 317 8.21 -2.05 -28.89
CA SER A 317 7.31 -3.20 -29.00
C SER A 317 7.80 -4.39 -28.20
N LEU A 318 9.12 -4.55 -28.07
CA LEU A 318 9.73 -5.62 -27.27
C LEU A 318 9.58 -5.38 -25.75
N ILE A 319 9.43 -4.14 -25.33
CA ILE A 319 9.24 -3.78 -23.92
C ILE A 319 7.77 -3.98 -23.52
N HIS A 320 6.84 -3.86 -24.46
CA HIS A 320 5.40 -4.03 -24.26
C HIS A 320 4.90 -5.47 -24.45
N ILE A 321 5.78 -6.45 -24.69
CA ILE A 321 5.40 -7.87 -24.84
C ILE A 321 4.76 -8.46 -23.56
N SER A 322 4.96 -7.84 -22.41
CA SER A 322 4.32 -8.24 -21.17
C SER A 322 2.87 -7.72 -20.98
N GLU A 323 2.37 -6.89 -21.90
CA GLU A 323 0.97 -6.41 -21.89
C GLU A 323 0.17 -7.01 -23.07
N PRO A 324 -0.47 -8.18 -22.93
CA PRO A 324 -1.19 -8.82 -24.04
C PRO A 324 -2.52 -8.15 -24.42
N THR A 325 -2.87 -6.99 -23.87
CA THR A 325 -4.23 -6.42 -24.01
C THR A 325 -4.32 -4.98 -24.52
N ARG A 326 -3.21 -4.30 -24.85
CA ARG A 326 -3.33 -2.94 -25.41
C ARG A 326 -3.59 -3.01 -26.91
N PRO A 327 -4.76 -2.55 -27.42
CA PRO A 327 -5.01 -2.46 -28.86
C PRO A 327 -4.01 -1.47 -29.45
N GLU A 328 -3.33 -1.89 -30.53
CA GLU A 328 -2.48 -1.01 -31.32
C GLU A 328 -3.30 0.21 -31.75
N ARG A 329 -2.85 1.40 -31.36
CA ARG A 329 -3.37 2.63 -31.97
C ARG A 329 -2.72 2.79 -33.34
N ILE A 330 -3.54 2.58 -34.37
CA ILE A 330 -3.25 2.97 -35.74
C ILE A 330 -3.20 4.49 -35.84
#